data_974cd619e16fc8d236e724a1a6e14893
#
_entry.id   974cd619e16fc8d236e724a1a6e14893
#
_cell.length_a   1.000
_cell.length_b   1.000
_cell.length_c   1.000
_cell.angle_alpha   90.00
_cell.angle_beta   90.00
_cell.angle_gamma   90.00
#
_symmetry.space_group_name_H-M   'P 1'
#
loop_
_entity.id
_entity.type
_entity.pdbx_description
1 polymer ?
#
loop_
_entity_poly.entity_id
_entity_poly.type
_entity_poly.pdbx_seq_one_letter_code
_entity_poly.pdbx_strand_id
1 'polypeptide(L)'
;IRDVERSRGLGDVYKRQAKKLGIEMLTYTNEEGVKHGINPFDHGSAYTDIMKTQALKQALNKYGFTAAFGGGRRDEEKSRAKERIFSFRNENHAWDPKNQRPEMWKLYNSRIKKGQEVRVFPLSNWTEKDIWQYIKRENIEIPSLYFAKERPVVYRDGNIIMVDDDRMKLRPGEKIQMKSVRFRTLGCYPLTGGVESTADTLDEIIDETLSAVSSERTTRVIDNEAAGSMERRKREGYF
;
A
#
# COMPACT_ATOMS: atom_id res chain seq x y z
N ILE A 1 -0.77 1.23 13.53
CA ILE A 1 -1.75 0.15 13.69
C ILE A 1 -3.01 0.58 14.45
N ARG A 2 -2.95 1.49 15.44
CA ARG A 2 -4.17 2.07 16.03
C ARG A 2 -5.08 2.72 14.97
N ASP A 3 -4.49 3.31 13.93
CA ASP A 3 -5.26 3.88 12.81
C ASP A 3 -5.82 2.82 11.86
N VAL A 4 -5.17 1.65 11.76
CA VAL A 4 -5.67 0.49 11.00
C VAL A 4 -6.82 -0.21 11.73
N GLU A 5 -6.83 -0.21 13.06
CA GLU A 5 -7.95 -0.78 13.84
C GLU A 5 -9.24 0.03 13.71
N ARG A 6 -9.14 1.34 13.52
CA ARG A 6 -10.30 2.20 13.23
C ARG A 6 -10.74 2.14 11.77
N SER A 7 -9.87 1.70 10.84
CA SER A 7 -10.22 1.52 9.44
C SER A 7 -10.92 0.18 9.20
N ARG A 8 -12.09 -0.02 9.84
CA ARG A 8 -13.20 -0.88 9.38
C ARG A 8 -12.88 -2.34 9.15
N GLY A 9 -12.35 -3.01 10.13
CA GLY A 9 -12.10 -4.45 10.05
C GLY A 9 -10.90 -4.84 9.19
N LEU A 10 -10.16 -3.90 8.59
CA LEU A 10 -8.95 -4.22 7.84
C LEU A 10 -7.89 -4.87 8.75
N GLY A 11 -7.66 -4.29 9.92
CA GLY A 11 -6.77 -4.86 10.92
C GLY A 11 -7.22 -6.25 11.38
N ASP A 12 -8.52 -6.46 11.51
CA ASP A 12 -9.09 -7.75 11.94
C ASP A 12 -8.91 -8.82 10.86
N VAL A 13 -9.04 -8.51 9.57
CA VAL A 13 -8.74 -9.44 8.48
C VAL A 13 -7.29 -9.88 8.55
N TYR A 14 -6.34 -8.95 8.65
CA TYR A 14 -4.91 -9.28 8.76
C TYR A 14 -4.58 -10.10 10.00
N LYS A 15 -5.16 -9.77 11.16
CA LYS A 15 -4.98 -10.55 12.39
C LYS A 15 -5.48 -11.98 12.23
N ARG A 16 -6.67 -12.17 11.63
CA ARG A 16 -7.22 -13.51 11.36
C ARG A 16 -6.34 -14.29 10.39
N GLN A 17 -5.91 -13.65 9.30
CA GLN A 17 -5.01 -14.28 8.32
C GLN A 17 -3.68 -14.69 8.95
N ALA A 18 -3.03 -13.80 9.71
CA ALA A 18 -1.78 -14.11 10.39
C ALA A 18 -1.95 -15.28 11.36
N LYS A 19 -3.03 -15.29 12.16
CA LYS A 19 -3.34 -16.39 13.07
C LYS A 19 -3.58 -17.70 12.31
N LYS A 20 -4.35 -17.68 11.22
CA LYS A 20 -4.65 -18.85 10.39
C LYS A 20 -3.39 -19.47 9.79
N LEU A 21 -2.41 -18.63 9.43
CA LEU A 21 -1.15 -19.04 8.81
C LEU A 21 -0.05 -19.32 9.84
N GLY A 22 -0.29 -19.14 11.14
CA GLY A 22 0.72 -19.29 12.18
C GLY A 22 1.85 -18.25 12.10
N ILE A 23 1.58 -17.08 11.53
CA ILE A 23 2.56 -16.01 11.37
C ILE A 23 2.51 -15.08 12.57
N GLU A 24 3.67 -14.79 13.15
CA GLU A 24 3.79 -13.78 14.21
C GLU A 24 3.51 -12.37 13.66
N MET A 25 2.62 -11.64 14.32
CA MET A 25 2.30 -10.25 13.96
C MET A 25 3.01 -9.28 14.88
N LEU A 26 4.02 -8.58 14.35
CA LEU A 26 4.69 -7.49 15.05
C LEU A 26 4.07 -6.14 14.68
N THR A 27 3.84 -5.32 15.70
CA THR A 27 3.36 -3.96 15.54
C THR A 27 4.47 -3.00 15.93
N TYR A 28 4.76 -2.04 15.06
CA TYR A 28 5.73 -0.99 15.33
C TYR A 28 5.13 0.39 15.03
N THR A 29 5.40 1.34 15.90
CA THR A 29 4.94 2.73 15.75
C THR A 29 6.12 3.66 16.01
N ASN A 30 6.27 4.69 15.21
CA ASN A 30 7.26 5.74 15.45
C ASN A 30 6.78 6.62 16.62
N GLU A 31 7.38 6.43 17.80
CA GLU A 31 6.99 7.11 19.03
C GLU A 31 7.17 8.64 18.96
N GLU A 32 8.21 9.10 18.27
CA GLU A 32 8.45 10.53 18.06
C GLU A 32 7.34 11.16 17.22
N GLY A 33 6.92 10.48 16.15
CA GLY A 33 5.78 10.92 15.35
C GLY A 33 4.49 10.99 16.15
N VAL A 34 4.26 10.04 17.06
CA VAL A 34 3.09 10.08 17.98
C VAL A 34 3.18 11.25 18.94
N LYS A 35 4.34 11.50 19.55
CA LYS A 35 4.54 12.64 20.47
C LYS A 35 4.28 13.99 19.80
N HIS A 36 4.64 14.12 18.53
CA HIS A 36 4.39 15.33 17.73
C HIS A 36 2.99 15.39 17.12
N GLY A 37 2.10 14.44 17.42
CA GLY A 37 0.74 14.42 16.91
C GLY A 37 0.62 14.24 15.41
N ILE A 38 1.63 13.63 14.76
CA ILE A 38 1.63 13.42 13.32
C ILE A 38 0.47 12.53 12.90
N ASN A 39 -0.42 13.06 12.07
CA ASN A 39 -1.62 12.37 11.60
C ASN A 39 -1.81 12.57 10.08
N PRO A 40 -2.56 11.70 9.40
CA PRO A 40 -2.69 11.74 7.95
C PRO A 40 -3.57 12.87 7.42
N PHE A 41 -4.38 13.49 8.27
CA PHE A 41 -5.32 14.54 7.84
C PHE A 41 -4.64 15.92 7.75
N ASP A 42 -3.73 16.19 8.69
CA ASP A 42 -3.09 17.50 8.81
C ASP A 42 -1.68 17.52 8.20
N HIS A 43 -1.03 16.34 8.04
CA HIS A 43 0.38 16.25 7.67
C HIS A 43 0.65 15.58 6.31
N GLY A 44 -0.38 15.09 5.60
CA GLY A 44 -0.26 14.58 4.22
C GLY A 44 0.93 13.64 3.99
N SER A 45 1.84 14.03 3.09
CA SER A 45 3.04 13.23 2.75
C SER A 45 4.02 13.08 3.92
N ALA A 46 4.14 14.07 4.80
CA ALA A 46 4.98 13.98 5.98
C ALA A 46 4.54 12.85 6.93
N TYR A 47 3.22 12.61 7.06
CA TYR A 47 2.72 11.45 7.78
C TYR A 47 3.26 10.13 7.18
N THR A 48 3.24 10.01 5.85
CA THR A 48 3.75 8.79 5.19
C THR A 48 5.23 8.60 5.43
N ASP A 49 6.02 9.66 5.37
CA ASP A 49 7.45 9.56 5.65
C ASP A 49 7.70 9.17 7.12
N ILE A 50 7.18 9.93 8.07
CA ILE A 50 7.48 9.75 9.49
C ILE A 50 6.87 8.46 10.05
N MET A 51 5.56 8.25 9.82
CA MET A 51 4.80 7.18 10.47
C MET A 51 4.86 5.84 9.73
N LYS A 52 5.34 5.82 8.48
CA LYS A 52 5.48 4.60 7.69
C LYS A 52 6.93 4.32 7.31
N THR A 53 7.57 5.22 6.55
CA THR A 53 8.94 4.98 6.02
C THR A 53 9.95 4.91 7.17
N GLN A 54 9.95 5.91 8.05
CA GLN A 54 10.87 5.91 9.20
C GLN A 54 10.52 4.80 10.19
N ALA A 55 9.24 4.58 10.47
CA ALA A 55 8.81 3.49 11.34
C ALA A 55 9.23 2.11 10.80
N LEU A 56 9.15 1.88 9.48
CA LEU A 56 9.62 0.65 8.86
C LEU A 56 11.13 0.46 9.06
N LYS A 57 11.93 1.50 8.79
CA LYS A 57 13.39 1.46 8.98
C LYS A 57 13.76 1.16 10.46
N GLN A 58 13.10 1.83 11.38
CA GLN A 58 13.28 1.61 12.81
C GLN A 58 12.93 0.17 13.21
N ALA A 59 11.84 -0.38 12.70
CA ALA A 59 11.43 -1.75 12.95
C ALA A 59 12.45 -2.77 12.39
N LEU A 60 12.90 -2.58 11.15
CA LEU A 60 13.90 -3.44 10.51
C LEU A 60 15.20 -3.48 11.33
N ASN A 61 15.68 -2.32 11.77
CA ASN A 61 16.87 -2.21 12.61
C ASN A 61 16.66 -2.84 13.98
N LYS A 62 15.53 -2.53 14.63
CA LYS A 62 15.22 -3.03 15.99
C LYS A 62 15.15 -4.55 16.06
N TYR A 63 14.54 -5.17 15.05
CA TYR A 63 14.36 -6.63 15.02
C TYR A 63 15.44 -7.35 14.22
N GLY A 64 16.38 -6.65 13.61
CA GLY A 64 17.48 -7.22 12.84
C GLY A 64 17.02 -7.95 11.57
N PHE A 65 15.92 -7.52 10.94
CA PHE A 65 15.44 -8.12 9.71
C PHE A 65 16.35 -7.78 8.53
N THR A 66 16.75 -8.79 7.79
CA THR A 66 17.58 -8.65 6.60
C THR A 66 16.80 -8.80 5.29
N ALA A 67 15.59 -9.32 5.38
CA ALA A 67 14.66 -9.44 4.25
C ALA A 67 13.26 -8.96 4.63
N ALA A 68 12.62 -8.21 3.75
CA ALA A 68 11.24 -7.79 3.92
C ALA A 68 10.44 -8.07 2.64
N PHE A 69 9.34 -8.79 2.78
CA PHE A 69 8.46 -9.12 1.66
C PHE A 69 7.42 -8.03 1.45
N GLY A 70 7.18 -7.67 0.20
CA GLY A 70 6.18 -6.68 -0.20
C GLY A 70 5.35 -7.15 -1.38
N GLY A 71 4.11 -6.66 -1.47
CA GLY A 71 3.18 -6.96 -2.55
C GLY A 71 3.36 -6.11 -3.81
N GLY A 72 4.44 -5.33 -3.91
CA GLY A 72 4.68 -4.44 -5.04
C GLY A 72 4.79 -5.19 -6.38
N ARG A 73 4.15 -4.64 -7.43
CA ARG A 73 4.13 -5.21 -8.78
C ARG A 73 4.63 -4.19 -9.81
N ARG A 74 5.25 -4.67 -10.89
CA ARG A 74 5.72 -3.80 -11.98
C ARG A 74 4.57 -3.16 -12.74
N ASP A 75 3.42 -3.84 -12.78
CA ASP A 75 2.20 -3.38 -13.44
C ASP A 75 1.57 -2.14 -12.77
N GLU A 76 1.80 -1.95 -11.46
CA GLU A 76 1.20 -0.85 -10.70
C GLU A 76 1.66 0.52 -11.16
N GLU A 77 2.97 0.65 -11.49
CA GLU A 77 3.57 1.96 -11.72
C GLU A 77 4.89 1.87 -12.51
N LYS A 78 5.10 2.84 -13.41
CA LYS A 78 6.30 2.93 -14.28
C LYS A 78 7.62 2.93 -13.49
N SER A 79 7.67 3.55 -12.31
CA SER A 79 8.88 3.58 -11.49
C SER A 79 9.29 2.19 -10.98
N ARG A 80 8.35 1.24 -10.90
CA ARG A 80 8.60 -0.14 -10.51
C ARG A 80 9.10 -1.03 -11.65
N ALA A 81 9.04 -0.58 -12.90
CA ALA A 81 9.48 -1.36 -14.06
C ALA A 81 10.95 -1.82 -13.97
N LYS A 82 11.79 -1.03 -13.30
CA LYS A 82 13.23 -1.34 -13.09
C LYS A 82 13.48 -2.18 -11.82
N GLU A 83 12.48 -2.41 -10.98
CA GLU A 83 12.62 -3.17 -9.76
C GLU A 83 12.73 -4.67 -10.05
N ARG A 84 13.50 -5.38 -9.24
CA ARG A 84 13.68 -6.83 -9.33
C ARG A 84 12.82 -7.51 -8.28
N ILE A 85 12.60 -8.82 -8.42
CA ILE A 85 11.95 -9.62 -7.38
C ILE A 85 12.78 -9.51 -6.09
N PHE A 86 14.12 -9.63 -6.19
CA PHE A 86 15.05 -9.35 -5.10
C PHE A 86 15.67 -7.97 -5.28
N SER A 87 15.11 -6.98 -4.61
CA SER A 87 15.52 -5.59 -4.67
C SER A 87 16.48 -5.25 -3.53
N PHE A 88 17.75 -5.09 -3.84
CA PHE A 88 18.81 -4.85 -2.85
C PHE A 88 18.79 -3.42 -2.36
N ARG A 89 18.97 -3.29 -1.04
CA ARG A 89 19.07 -2.01 -0.33
C ARG A 89 20.45 -1.89 0.32
N ASN A 90 20.94 -0.68 0.37
CA ASN A 90 22.17 -0.38 1.10
C ASN A 90 21.91 -0.26 2.61
N GLU A 91 22.94 0.03 3.39
CA GLU A 91 22.88 0.21 4.84
C GLU A 91 21.94 1.34 5.33
N ASN A 92 21.55 2.26 4.44
CA ASN A 92 20.58 3.32 4.71
C ASN A 92 19.16 2.94 4.29
N HIS A 93 18.92 1.65 4.01
CA HIS A 93 17.66 1.12 3.46
C HIS A 93 17.29 1.64 2.08
N ALA A 94 18.14 2.43 1.44
CA ALA A 94 17.89 3.01 0.12
C ALA A 94 18.11 1.99 -1.00
N TRP A 95 17.30 2.10 -2.05
CA TRP A 95 17.50 1.29 -3.25
C TRP A 95 18.86 1.55 -3.88
N ASP A 96 19.62 0.49 -4.11
CA ASP A 96 20.96 0.54 -4.67
C ASP A 96 20.97 0.06 -6.12
N PRO A 97 20.86 0.96 -7.10
CA PRO A 97 20.78 0.59 -8.51
C PRO A 97 22.03 -0.11 -9.03
N LYS A 98 23.20 0.12 -8.41
CA LYS A 98 24.48 -0.45 -8.85
C LYS A 98 24.64 -1.90 -8.41
N ASN A 99 23.99 -2.31 -7.36
CA ASN A 99 24.09 -3.66 -6.79
C ASN A 99 22.87 -4.54 -7.08
N GLN A 100 21.97 -4.10 -7.97
CA GLN A 100 20.88 -4.96 -8.43
C GLN A 100 21.43 -6.11 -9.30
N ARG A 101 20.83 -7.28 -9.18
CA ARG A 101 21.31 -8.49 -9.86
C ARG A 101 20.36 -8.90 -10.99
N PRO A 102 20.87 -9.43 -12.10
CA PRO A 102 20.04 -10.00 -13.15
C PRO A 102 19.20 -11.18 -12.60
N GLU A 103 17.96 -11.28 -13.06
CA GLU A 103 17.04 -12.38 -12.72
C GLU A 103 16.63 -13.10 -14.01
N MET A 104 17.65 -13.57 -14.77
CA MET A 104 17.46 -14.28 -16.02
C MET A 104 17.10 -15.75 -15.74
N TRP A 105 16.25 -16.33 -16.57
CA TRP A 105 15.84 -17.75 -16.49
C TRP A 105 15.31 -18.20 -15.13
N LYS A 106 14.70 -17.27 -14.34
CA LYS A 106 14.21 -17.53 -12.98
C LYS A 106 15.33 -17.94 -11.99
N LEU A 107 16.57 -17.58 -12.28
CA LEU A 107 17.68 -17.74 -11.35
C LEU A 107 17.77 -16.52 -10.43
N TYR A 108 17.72 -16.77 -9.14
CA TYR A 108 17.74 -15.71 -8.12
C TYR A 108 18.99 -15.82 -7.25
N ASN A 109 19.63 -14.69 -7.00
CA ASN A 109 20.73 -14.60 -6.08
C ASN A 109 20.34 -13.66 -4.93
N SER A 110 19.97 -14.25 -3.80
CA SER A 110 19.52 -13.53 -2.59
C SER A 110 20.65 -13.21 -1.63
N ARG A 111 21.92 -13.51 -1.95
CA ARG A 111 23.06 -13.31 -1.06
C ARG A 111 23.25 -11.82 -0.76
N ILE A 112 23.25 -11.44 0.52
CA ILE A 112 23.47 -10.08 0.98
C ILE A 112 24.83 -9.97 1.68
N LYS A 113 25.41 -8.76 1.69
CA LYS A 113 26.59 -8.43 2.48
C LYS A 113 26.16 -7.88 3.85
N LYS A 114 27.09 -7.85 4.81
CA LYS A 114 26.85 -7.22 6.11
C LYS A 114 26.40 -5.76 5.92
N GLY A 115 25.32 -5.38 6.60
CA GLY A 115 24.73 -4.04 6.50
C GLY A 115 23.78 -3.83 5.30
N GLN A 116 23.64 -4.83 4.42
CA GLN A 116 22.66 -4.79 3.35
C GLN A 116 21.36 -5.52 3.77
N GLU A 117 20.27 -5.15 3.12
CA GLU A 117 18.99 -5.84 3.22
C GLU A 117 18.40 -6.05 1.82
N VAL A 118 17.40 -6.89 1.73
CA VAL A 118 16.67 -7.16 0.50
C VAL A 118 15.17 -6.96 0.69
N ARG A 119 14.54 -6.25 -0.24
CA ARG A 119 13.08 -6.27 -0.41
C ARG A 119 12.75 -7.37 -1.40
N VAL A 120 11.83 -8.24 -1.05
CA VAL A 120 11.41 -9.35 -1.91
C VAL A 120 9.98 -9.10 -2.39
N PHE A 121 9.79 -9.08 -3.69
CA PHE A 121 8.49 -8.82 -4.34
C PHE A 121 8.02 -10.06 -5.12
N PRO A 122 7.45 -11.07 -4.46
CA PRO A 122 7.05 -12.32 -5.11
C PRO A 122 6.03 -12.11 -6.23
N LEU A 123 5.21 -11.07 -6.12
CA LEU A 123 4.16 -10.72 -7.07
C LEU A 123 4.63 -9.76 -8.18
N SER A 124 5.94 -9.48 -8.27
CA SER A 124 6.50 -8.43 -9.15
C SER A 124 6.03 -8.52 -10.61
N ASN A 125 5.84 -9.73 -11.13
CA ASN A 125 5.44 -9.98 -12.53
C ASN A 125 3.94 -10.22 -12.71
N TRP A 126 3.14 -10.07 -11.66
CA TRP A 126 1.69 -10.28 -11.69
C TRP A 126 0.98 -8.98 -12.08
N THR A 127 -0.10 -9.12 -12.85
CA THR A 127 -1.03 -8.02 -13.12
C THR A 127 -2.09 -7.91 -12.01
N GLU A 128 -2.84 -6.79 -11.98
CA GLU A 128 -3.99 -6.66 -11.08
C GLU A 128 -5.00 -7.79 -11.31
N LYS A 129 -5.24 -8.15 -12.58
CA LYS A 129 -6.10 -9.27 -12.96
C LYS A 129 -5.64 -10.59 -12.35
N ASP A 130 -4.34 -10.90 -12.44
CA ASP A 130 -3.79 -12.15 -11.90
C ASP A 130 -4.05 -12.25 -10.39
N ILE A 131 -3.93 -11.12 -9.67
CA ILE A 131 -4.21 -11.06 -8.24
C ILE A 131 -5.69 -11.39 -7.97
N TRP A 132 -6.62 -10.75 -8.68
CA TRP A 132 -8.05 -11.00 -8.46
C TRP A 132 -8.45 -12.43 -8.82
N GLN A 133 -7.93 -12.98 -9.91
CA GLN A 133 -8.16 -14.38 -10.28
C GLN A 133 -7.58 -15.35 -9.24
N TYR A 134 -6.40 -15.04 -8.67
CA TYR A 134 -5.81 -15.84 -7.62
C TYR A 134 -6.63 -15.81 -6.34
N ILE A 135 -7.06 -14.63 -5.90
CA ILE A 135 -7.95 -14.45 -4.75
C ILE A 135 -9.21 -15.29 -4.90
N LYS A 136 -9.84 -15.26 -6.08
CA LYS A 136 -11.03 -16.04 -6.38
C LYS A 136 -10.74 -17.55 -6.35
N ARG A 137 -9.69 -18.00 -7.03
CA ARG A 137 -9.31 -19.41 -7.13
C ARG A 137 -8.99 -20.02 -5.76
N GLU A 138 -8.25 -19.32 -4.94
CA GLU A 138 -7.81 -19.79 -3.62
C GLU A 138 -8.81 -19.44 -2.50
N ASN A 139 -9.94 -18.83 -2.83
CA ASN A 139 -10.96 -18.37 -1.88
C ASN A 139 -10.37 -17.57 -0.70
N ILE A 140 -9.53 -16.59 -1.04
CA ILE A 140 -8.83 -15.76 -0.03
C ILE A 140 -9.79 -14.73 0.53
N GLU A 141 -9.91 -14.69 1.86
CA GLU A 141 -10.67 -13.64 2.56
C GLU A 141 -10.01 -12.27 2.33
N ILE A 142 -10.82 -11.31 1.85
CA ILE A 142 -10.36 -9.93 1.62
C ILE A 142 -11.24 -8.92 2.37
N PRO A 143 -10.73 -7.71 2.63
CA PRO A 143 -11.51 -6.64 3.27
C PRO A 143 -12.72 -6.21 2.44
N SER A 144 -13.82 -5.92 3.13
CA SER A 144 -15.07 -5.45 2.52
C SER A 144 -14.95 -4.12 1.77
N LEU A 145 -13.86 -3.38 1.97
CA LEU A 145 -13.57 -2.14 1.25
C LEU A 145 -13.31 -2.35 -0.24
N TYR A 146 -12.92 -3.54 -0.65
CA TYR A 146 -12.74 -3.87 -2.07
C TYR A 146 -14.05 -4.03 -2.83
N PHE A 147 -15.15 -4.28 -2.13
CA PHE A 147 -16.48 -4.43 -2.71
C PHE A 147 -17.24 -3.10 -2.70
N ALA A 148 -18.04 -2.85 -3.74
CA ALA A 148 -18.89 -1.68 -3.83
C ALA A 148 -19.93 -1.67 -2.71
N LYS A 149 -20.12 -0.52 -2.10
CA LYS A 149 -21.13 -0.29 -1.07
C LYS A 149 -21.45 1.19 -0.98
N GLU A 150 -22.67 1.54 -0.61
CA GLU A 150 -23.06 2.90 -0.24
C GLU A 150 -22.20 3.40 0.94
N ARG A 151 -21.46 4.49 0.71
CA ARG A 151 -20.54 5.09 1.68
C ARG A 151 -20.65 6.60 1.67
N PRO A 152 -20.50 7.27 2.83
CA PRO A 152 -20.38 8.73 2.87
C PRO A 152 -19.02 9.15 2.29
N VAL A 153 -19.05 10.01 1.29
CA VAL A 153 -17.85 10.50 0.59
C VAL A 153 -17.91 11.99 0.37
N VAL A 154 -16.73 12.59 0.17
CA VAL A 154 -16.54 13.92 -0.38
C VAL A 154 -15.63 13.87 -1.59
N TYR A 155 -15.80 14.82 -2.51
CA TYR A 155 -14.90 15.01 -3.63
C TYR A 155 -13.85 16.04 -3.25
N ARG A 156 -12.58 15.64 -3.27
CA ARG A 156 -11.46 16.48 -2.87
C ARG A 156 -10.31 16.31 -3.88
N ASP A 157 -9.95 17.42 -4.53
CA ASP A 157 -8.83 17.43 -5.49
C ASP A 157 -8.95 16.33 -6.57
N GLY A 158 -10.17 16.11 -7.09
CA GLY A 158 -10.45 15.08 -8.09
C GLY A 158 -10.53 13.64 -7.56
N ASN A 159 -10.41 13.45 -6.26
CA ASN A 159 -10.49 12.13 -5.62
C ASN A 159 -11.76 11.98 -4.80
N ILE A 160 -12.26 10.75 -4.72
CA ILE A 160 -13.39 10.37 -3.87
C ILE A 160 -12.82 9.93 -2.51
N ILE A 161 -12.99 10.77 -1.51
CA ILE A 161 -12.49 10.50 -0.15
C ILE A 161 -13.67 10.10 0.73
N MET A 162 -13.56 8.94 1.34
CA MET A 162 -14.57 8.44 2.25
C MET A 162 -14.52 9.18 3.58
N VAL A 163 -15.70 9.50 4.13
CA VAL A 163 -15.84 10.25 5.40
C VAL A 163 -16.33 9.30 6.47
N ASP A 164 -15.41 8.80 7.27
CA ASP A 164 -15.72 7.83 8.33
C ASP A 164 -14.80 7.92 9.56
N ASP A 165 -14.04 9.00 9.67
CA ASP A 165 -13.16 9.26 10.79
C ASP A 165 -13.45 10.67 11.35
N ASP A 166 -13.73 10.75 12.65
CA ASP A 166 -14.09 12.01 13.34
C ASP A 166 -12.96 13.05 13.32
N ARG A 167 -11.72 12.61 13.04
CA ARG A 167 -10.57 13.50 12.87
C ARG A 167 -10.59 14.24 11.53
N MET A 168 -11.37 13.76 10.55
CA MET A 168 -11.44 14.36 9.24
C MET A 168 -12.26 15.65 9.28
N LYS A 169 -11.61 16.77 9.02
CA LYS A 169 -12.27 18.08 8.87
C LYS A 169 -12.68 18.29 7.43
N LEU A 170 -13.95 18.65 7.22
CA LEU A 170 -14.43 19.04 5.90
C LEU A 170 -13.85 20.42 5.54
N ARG A 171 -13.48 20.60 4.27
CA ARG A 171 -13.07 21.90 3.74
C ARG A 171 -14.30 22.77 3.44
N PRO A 172 -14.15 24.09 3.42
CA PRO A 172 -15.24 24.98 3.02
C PRO A 172 -15.82 24.57 1.65
N GLY A 173 -17.13 24.39 1.59
CA GLY A 173 -17.84 23.99 0.36
C GLY A 173 -17.92 22.48 0.10
N GLU A 174 -17.20 21.64 0.83
CA GLU A 174 -17.36 20.17 0.73
C GLU A 174 -18.71 19.75 1.31
N LYS A 175 -19.40 18.85 0.59
CA LYS A 175 -20.66 18.24 1.02
C LYS A 175 -20.52 16.74 1.04
N ILE A 176 -20.94 16.12 2.13
CA ILE A 176 -20.98 14.66 2.22
C ILE A 176 -22.11 14.15 1.31
N GLN A 177 -21.80 13.19 0.48
CA GLN A 177 -22.74 12.49 -0.40
C GLN A 177 -22.66 10.99 -0.13
N MET A 178 -23.80 10.31 -0.19
CA MET A 178 -23.82 8.84 -0.22
C MET A 178 -23.61 8.37 -1.64
N LYS A 179 -22.62 7.53 -1.85
CA LYS A 179 -22.23 6.99 -3.16
C LYS A 179 -21.87 5.52 -3.06
N SER A 180 -22.22 4.75 -4.09
CA SER A 180 -21.71 3.39 -4.22
C SER A 180 -20.27 3.43 -4.68
N VAL A 181 -19.34 3.09 -3.76
CA VAL A 181 -17.90 3.16 -4.00
C VAL A 181 -17.20 1.92 -3.47
N ARG A 182 -16.11 1.55 -4.17
CA ARG A 182 -15.14 0.57 -3.72
C ARG A 182 -13.72 1.13 -3.79
N PHE A 183 -12.78 0.41 -3.20
CA PHE A 183 -11.36 0.76 -3.29
C PHE A 183 -10.65 -0.27 -4.16
N ARG A 184 -9.92 0.17 -5.19
CA ARG A 184 -9.07 -0.72 -6.01
C ARG A 184 -7.76 -1.05 -5.31
N THR A 185 -7.28 -0.16 -4.44
CA THR A 185 -6.11 -0.37 -3.59
C THR A 185 -6.40 0.14 -2.19
N LEU A 186 -5.97 -0.60 -1.18
CA LEU A 186 -6.05 -0.18 0.21
C LEU A 186 -4.71 0.41 0.62
N GLY A 187 -4.64 1.71 0.62
CA GLY A 187 -3.48 2.45 1.08
C GLY A 187 -3.68 2.94 2.51
N CYS A 188 -3.25 4.16 2.76
CA CYS A 188 -3.47 4.86 4.02
C CYS A 188 -4.67 5.77 3.86
N TYR A 189 -5.72 5.49 4.61
CA TYR A 189 -6.82 6.44 4.74
C TYR A 189 -6.34 7.72 5.45
N PRO A 190 -6.67 8.93 5.02
CA PRO A 190 -7.49 9.31 3.86
C PRO A 190 -6.71 9.49 2.55
N LEU A 191 -5.49 8.98 2.45
CA LEU A 191 -4.59 9.18 1.32
C LEU A 191 -4.86 8.22 0.15
N THR A 192 -5.97 7.49 0.21
CA THR A 192 -6.44 6.60 -0.85
C THR A 192 -7.87 6.95 -1.20
N GLY A 193 -8.10 7.31 -2.46
CA GLY A 193 -9.42 7.57 -3.00
C GLY A 193 -10.15 6.29 -3.37
N GLY A 194 -11.48 6.36 -3.33
CA GLY A 194 -12.37 5.33 -3.89
C GLY A 194 -12.64 5.55 -5.38
N VAL A 195 -13.31 4.58 -5.97
CA VAL A 195 -13.90 4.67 -7.32
C VAL A 195 -15.40 4.40 -7.21
N GLU A 196 -16.20 5.14 -7.98
CA GLU A 196 -17.62 4.79 -8.11
C GLU A 196 -17.72 3.44 -8.84
N SER A 197 -18.50 2.55 -8.29
CA SER A 197 -18.63 1.18 -8.80
C SER A 197 -19.91 0.55 -8.22
N THR A 198 -20.42 -0.44 -8.94
CA THR A 198 -21.50 -1.31 -8.48
C THR A 198 -21.01 -2.74 -8.20
N ALA A 199 -19.72 -3.03 -8.47
CA ALA A 199 -19.15 -4.36 -8.32
C ALA A 199 -19.09 -4.77 -6.84
N ASP A 200 -20.00 -5.62 -6.41
CA ASP A 200 -20.11 -6.13 -5.04
C ASP A 200 -19.70 -7.61 -4.91
N THR A 201 -19.30 -8.24 -6.03
CA THR A 201 -18.79 -9.60 -6.12
C THR A 201 -17.38 -9.65 -6.72
N LEU A 202 -16.66 -10.75 -6.47
CA LEU A 202 -15.32 -10.94 -7.07
C LEU A 202 -15.37 -11.04 -8.60
N ASP A 203 -16.45 -11.60 -9.16
CA ASP A 203 -16.60 -11.71 -10.61
C ASP A 203 -16.73 -10.33 -11.26
N GLU A 204 -17.59 -9.49 -10.71
CA GLU A 204 -17.78 -8.12 -11.19
C GLU A 204 -16.51 -7.28 -11.05
N ILE A 205 -15.75 -7.45 -9.95
CA ILE A 205 -14.44 -6.79 -9.78
C ILE A 205 -13.47 -7.23 -10.86
N ILE A 206 -13.44 -8.52 -11.21
CA ILE A 206 -12.58 -9.05 -12.28
C ILE A 206 -12.99 -8.44 -13.63
N ASP A 207 -14.29 -8.38 -13.94
CA ASP A 207 -14.79 -7.80 -15.17
C ASP A 207 -14.51 -6.31 -15.28
N GLU A 208 -14.68 -5.53 -14.20
CA GLU A 208 -14.27 -4.14 -14.14
C GLU A 208 -12.75 -3.98 -14.35
N THR A 209 -11.94 -4.86 -13.76
CA THR A 209 -10.48 -4.82 -13.91
C THR A 209 -10.05 -5.08 -15.35
N LEU A 210 -10.75 -5.96 -16.06
CA LEU A 210 -10.51 -6.23 -17.49
C LEU A 210 -10.82 -5.03 -18.37
N SER A 211 -11.79 -4.22 -17.99
CA SER A 211 -12.24 -3.03 -18.72
C SER A 211 -11.45 -1.77 -18.33
N ALA A 212 -10.66 -1.85 -17.27
CA ALA A 212 -9.95 -0.68 -16.74
C ALA A 212 -8.76 -0.28 -17.61
N VAL A 213 -8.73 0.97 -18.04
CA VAL A 213 -7.63 1.57 -18.81
C VAL A 213 -6.52 2.13 -17.91
N SER A 214 -6.84 2.44 -16.65
CA SER A 214 -5.92 3.05 -15.69
C SER A 214 -5.48 2.07 -14.61
N SER A 215 -4.24 2.25 -14.10
CA SER A 215 -3.75 1.49 -12.95
C SER A 215 -4.57 1.76 -11.68
N GLU A 216 -4.66 0.77 -10.79
CA GLU A 216 -5.30 0.91 -9.47
C GLU A 216 -4.68 2.03 -8.60
N ARG A 217 -3.46 2.44 -8.89
CA ARG A 217 -2.76 3.49 -8.12
C ARG A 217 -3.22 4.91 -8.46
N THR A 218 -3.94 5.12 -9.55
CA THR A 218 -4.43 6.46 -9.95
C THR A 218 -5.32 7.11 -8.89
N THR A 219 -5.94 6.33 -8.02
CA THR A 219 -6.77 6.82 -6.91
C THR A 219 -5.99 7.18 -5.63
N ARG A 220 -4.65 6.99 -5.64
CA ARG A 220 -3.81 7.33 -4.47
C ARG A 220 -3.45 8.80 -4.51
N VAL A 221 -4.07 9.57 -3.62
CA VAL A 221 -3.86 11.02 -3.50
C VAL A 221 -2.38 11.40 -3.38
N ILE A 222 -1.63 10.60 -2.63
CA ILE A 222 -0.20 10.84 -2.39
C ILE A 222 0.69 10.63 -3.63
N ASP A 223 0.23 9.87 -4.63
CA ASP A 223 1.00 9.63 -5.86
C ASP A 223 0.75 10.72 -6.92
N ASN A 224 -0.26 11.57 -6.72
CA ASN A 224 -0.54 12.75 -7.56
C ASN A 224 0.37 13.96 -7.22
N GLU A 225 1.21 13.86 -6.20
CA GLU A 225 2.28 14.82 -5.95
C GLU A 225 3.35 14.71 -7.07
N ALA A 226 4.16 15.73 -7.25
CA ALA A 226 5.10 15.94 -8.36
C ALA A 226 5.68 14.69 -9.06
N ALA A 227 5.88 14.76 -10.37
CA ALA A 227 6.49 13.71 -11.18
C ALA A 227 7.79 13.18 -10.55
N GLY A 228 7.92 11.85 -10.43
CA GLY A 228 9.10 11.22 -9.80
C GLY A 228 9.01 11.02 -8.30
N SER A 229 7.86 11.31 -7.65
CA SER A 229 7.67 11.14 -6.21
C SER A 229 8.03 9.73 -5.71
N MET A 230 7.65 8.69 -6.44
CA MET A 230 7.95 7.29 -6.08
C MET A 230 9.44 6.94 -6.23
N GLU A 231 10.12 7.49 -7.24
CA GLU A 231 11.56 7.25 -7.42
C GLU A 231 12.36 7.89 -6.28
N ARG A 232 11.95 9.08 -5.84
CA ARG A 232 12.49 9.73 -4.64
C ARG A 232 12.25 8.88 -3.39
N ARG A 233 11.04 8.40 -3.16
CA ARG A 233 10.69 7.55 -2.01
C ARG A 233 11.47 6.24 -1.96
N LYS A 234 11.77 5.63 -3.11
CA LYS A 234 12.66 4.45 -3.17
C LYS A 234 14.07 4.77 -2.66
N ARG A 235 14.61 5.95 -3.01
CA ARG A 235 15.91 6.42 -2.51
C ARG A 235 15.87 6.70 -1.01
N GLU A 236 14.74 7.10 -0.50
CA GLU A 236 14.49 7.35 0.93
C GLU A 236 14.23 6.07 1.73
N GLY A 237 14.11 4.91 1.07
CA GLY A 237 13.93 3.61 1.72
C GLY A 237 12.48 3.15 1.85
N TYR A 238 11.57 3.76 1.13
CA TYR A 238 10.19 3.30 1.01
C TYR A 238 10.10 1.98 0.21
N PHE A 239 9.04 1.18 0.43
CA PHE A 239 8.75 -0.01 -0.36
C PHE A 239 8.49 0.31 -1.82
#